data_4ca284820ae902242b38b6333c8f8c7d
#
_entry.id   4ca284820ae902242b38b6333c8f8c7d
#
_cell.length_a   1.000
_cell.length_b   1.000
_cell.length_c   1.000
_cell.angle_alpha   90.00
_cell.angle_beta   90.00
_cell.angle_gamma   90.00
#
_symmetry.space_group_name_H-M   'P 1'
#
loop_
_entity.id
_entity.type
_entity.pdbx_description
1 polymer ?
#
loop_
_entity_poly.entity_id
_entity_poly.type
_entity_poly.pdbx_seq_one_letter_code
_entity_poly.pdbx_strand_id
1 'polypeptide(L)'
;MIRSIVVQVPIFTGKRSFGSALAGNLILFRREFLFPVLVGLHDFSLHWKLANLDPIKLFKKWFAAAVRAELNEPNAMTLATSTRDGKPSARMVLLKGFDERGFVFYTNYTSRKGRELEQNPHAALVLFWQPLERQIRITGRVTKVSPEESDLYFHSRPLGSRFSASISKQSSIIASRAVLLQKLKKIEQKYPLGDPPRPIHWGGYRVHPNEIEFWQGGKFRLHDRLRYRLRRDGSWTVDRLSP
;
A
#
# COMPACT_ATOMS: atom_id res chain seq x y z
N MET A 1 -4.70 25.47 -6.91
CA MET A 1 -3.44 24.72 -6.68
C MET A 1 -3.74 23.53 -5.80
N ILE A 2 -3.92 22.36 -6.39
CA ILE A 2 -4.22 21.10 -5.65
C ILE A 2 -2.87 20.53 -5.18
N ARG A 3 -2.60 20.56 -3.90
CA ARG A 3 -1.40 19.96 -3.32
C ARG A 3 -1.62 18.44 -3.16
N SER A 4 -1.04 17.66 -4.05
CA SER A 4 -0.92 16.21 -3.89
C SER A 4 -0.17 15.90 -2.60
N ILE A 5 -0.75 15.04 -1.75
CA ILE A 5 -0.09 14.59 -0.53
C ILE A 5 0.86 13.46 -0.91
N VAL A 6 2.16 13.78 -0.99
CA VAL A 6 3.21 12.77 -1.10
C VAL A 6 3.40 12.16 0.29
N VAL A 7 3.12 10.88 0.44
CA VAL A 7 3.34 10.16 1.70
C VAL A 7 4.82 9.84 1.84
N GLN A 8 5.59 10.72 2.48
CA GLN A 8 6.93 10.40 2.96
C GLN A 8 6.79 9.68 4.30
N VAL A 9 6.88 8.35 4.28
CA VAL A 9 7.04 7.56 5.49
C VAL A 9 8.53 7.49 5.79
N PRO A 10 9.02 7.88 6.99
CA PRO A 10 10.43 7.77 7.34
C PRO A 10 10.87 6.30 7.25
N ILE A 11 11.96 6.05 6.54
CA ILE A 11 12.58 4.72 6.45
C ILE A 11 13.38 4.54 7.74
N PHE A 12 12.85 3.79 8.69
CA PHE A 12 13.61 3.37 9.86
C PHE A 12 14.62 2.30 9.45
N THR A 13 15.89 2.68 9.31
CA THR A 13 17.02 1.76 9.20
C THR A 13 17.53 1.39 10.61
N GLY A 14 16.76 0.61 11.34
CA GLY A 14 17.19 0.07 12.63
C GLY A 14 17.92 -1.26 12.45
N LYS A 15 19.26 -1.25 12.49
CA LYS A 15 20.06 -2.48 12.74
C LYS A 15 19.81 -2.90 14.19
N ARG A 16 19.11 -4.00 14.43
CA ARG A 16 19.17 -4.72 15.69
C ARG A 16 20.22 -5.82 15.55
N SER A 17 21.29 -5.71 16.34
CA SER A 17 22.28 -6.76 16.53
C SER A 17 21.65 -7.93 17.31
N PHE A 18 21.71 -9.14 16.75
CA PHE A 18 21.40 -10.36 17.46
C PHE A 18 22.64 -10.83 18.23
N GLY A 19 22.58 -10.77 19.56
CA GLY A 19 23.49 -11.47 20.44
C GLY A 19 23.01 -12.91 20.63
N SER A 20 23.92 -13.85 20.44
CA SER A 20 23.74 -15.29 20.65
C SER A 20 23.63 -15.63 22.13
N ALA A 21 22.65 -16.44 22.54
CA ALA A 21 22.75 -17.32 23.71
C ALA A 21 21.87 -18.56 23.46
N LEU A 22 22.56 -19.70 23.40
CA LEU A 22 22.03 -21.05 23.47
C LEU A 22 21.58 -21.36 24.91
N ALA A 23 20.38 -21.91 25.10
CA ALA A 23 20.09 -23.03 26.01
C ALA A 23 18.58 -23.35 25.98
N GLY A 24 18.28 -24.65 25.85
CA GLY A 24 16.94 -25.16 25.70
C GLY A 24 16.09 -25.04 26.95
N ASN A 25 14.77 -25.01 26.69
CA ASN A 25 13.81 -25.79 27.49
C ASN A 25 12.42 -25.63 26.86
N LEU A 26 11.76 -26.75 26.74
CA LEU A 26 10.38 -26.96 26.36
C LEU A 26 9.46 -26.24 27.37
N ILE A 27 8.70 -25.22 26.94
CA ILE A 27 7.71 -24.57 27.80
C ILE A 27 6.35 -24.57 27.10
N LEU A 28 5.42 -25.22 27.78
CA LEU A 28 3.98 -25.18 27.55
C LEU A 28 3.46 -23.75 27.32
N PHE A 29 2.70 -23.57 26.26
CA PHE A 29 1.92 -22.36 26.04
C PHE A 29 0.86 -22.18 27.14
N ARG A 30 1.15 -21.40 28.18
CA ARG A 30 0.12 -20.75 28.99
C ARG A 30 -0.15 -19.37 28.42
N ARG A 31 -1.40 -19.16 28.01
CA ARG A 31 -2.00 -17.90 27.66
C ARG A 31 -2.05 -17.01 28.91
N GLU A 32 -1.19 -15.99 28.99
CA GLU A 32 -1.45 -14.78 29.78
C GLU A 32 -0.53 -13.69 29.26
N PHE A 33 -0.94 -13.00 28.19
CA PHE A 33 -0.45 -11.67 27.90
C PHE A 33 -1.46 -10.66 28.44
N LEU A 34 -1.31 -10.31 29.70
CA LEU A 34 -1.88 -9.08 30.26
C LEU A 34 -1.02 -7.91 29.76
N PHE A 35 -1.40 -7.31 28.65
CA PHE A 35 -1.03 -5.94 28.36
C PHE A 35 -2.04 -5.03 29.07
N PRO A 36 -1.63 -4.15 30.00
CA PRO A 36 -2.50 -3.09 30.46
C PRO A 36 -2.57 -2.02 29.38
N VAL A 37 -3.43 -2.23 28.38
CA VAL A 37 -3.85 -1.14 27.52
C VAL A 37 -4.88 -0.36 28.31
N LEU A 38 -4.43 0.73 28.94
CA LEU A 38 -5.27 1.85 29.30
C LEU A 38 -5.77 2.50 28.00
N VAL A 39 -6.58 1.78 27.24
CA VAL A 39 -7.42 2.36 26.20
C VAL A 39 -8.67 2.79 26.92
N GLY A 40 -8.77 4.10 27.21
CA GLY A 40 -10.04 4.71 27.57
C GLY A 40 -11.12 4.17 26.63
N LEU A 41 -12.29 3.91 27.18
CA LEU A 41 -13.50 3.50 26.47
C LEU A 41 -13.85 4.52 25.37
N HIS A 42 -13.07 4.55 24.30
CA HIS A 42 -13.48 5.22 23.09
C HIS A 42 -14.48 4.30 22.38
N ASP A 43 -15.68 4.81 22.26
CA ASP A 43 -16.70 4.26 21.36
C ASP A 43 -16.10 4.20 19.95
N PHE A 44 -15.59 3.01 19.57
CA PHE A 44 -15.00 2.75 18.25
C PHE A 44 -16.05 2.67 17.14
N SER A 45 -17.33 2.95 17.44
CA SER A 45 -18.37 2.96 16.43
C SER A 45 -18.06 4.00 15.36
N LEU A 46 -18.20 3.61 14.10
CA LEU A 46 -18.22 4.56 12.97
C LEU A 46 -19.51 5.38 13.11
N HIS A 47 -19.45 6.49 13.88
CA HIS A 47 -20.59 7.37 14.00
C HIS A 47 -21.09 7.80 12.63
N TRP A 48 -22.40 7.78 12.41
CA TRP A 48 -23.05 8.26 11.19
C TRP A 48 -22.61 9.68 10.79
N LYS A 49 -22.17 10.51 11.74
CA LYS A 49 -21.52 11.80 11.48
C LYS A 49 -20.29 11.72 10.59
N LEU A 50 -19.57 10.58 10.58
CA LEU A 50 -18.43 10.34 9.67
C LEU A 50 -18.88 9.92 8.27
N ALA A 51 -20.09 9.37 8.13
CA ALA A 51 -20.66 8.99 6.85
C ALA A 51 -20.93 10.20 5.93
N ASN A 52 -21.10 11.39 6.50
CA ASN A 52 -21.27 12.63 5.73
C ASN A 52 -19.94 13.22 5.23
N LEU A 53 -18.79 12.61 5.58
CA LEU A 53 -17.51 13.05 5.06
C LEU A 53 -17.28 12.48 3.66
N ASP A 54 -16.61 13.25 2.83
CA ASP A 54 -16.01 12.74 1.61
C ASP A 54 -15.07 11.55 1.94
N PRO A 55 -15.13 10.42 1.20
CA PRO A 55 -14.36 9.22 1.54
C PRO A 55 -12.85 9.42 1.49
N ILE A 56 -12.33 10.35 0.67
CA ILE A 56 -10.89 10.66 0.66
C ILE A 56 -10.49 11.41 1.94
N LYS A 57 -11.38 12.30 2.45
CA LYS A 57 -11.16 12.96 3.74
C LYS A 57 -11.20 11.97 4.90
N LEU A 58 -12.13 10.99 4.86
CA LEU A 58 -12.20 9.92 5.86
C LEU A 58 -10.94 9.03 5.79
N PHE A 59 -10.50 8.64 4.59
CA PHE A 59 -9.26 7.91 4.39
C PHE A 59 -8.08 8.66 5.00
N LYS A 60 -7.93 9.97 4.70
CA LYS A 60 -6.87 10.81 5.27
C LYS A 60 -6.86 10.78 6.80
N LYS A 61 -8.04 10.89 7.44
CA LYS A 61 -8.19 10.80 8.90
C LYS A 61 -7.71 9.46 9.44
N TRP A 62 -8.13 8.36 8.83
CA TRP A 62 -7.77 7.02 9.27
C TRP A 62 -6.30 6.70 9.04
N PHE A 63 -5.77 7.09 7.89
CA PHE A 63 -4.35 6.92 7.57
C PHE A 63 -3.46 7.71 8.56
N ALA A 64 -3.82 8.97 8.87
CA ALA A 64 -3.12 9.76 9.87
C ALA A 64 -3.18 9.11 11.28
N ALA A 65 -4.27 8.45 11.64
CA ALA A 65 -4.35 7.68 12.88
C ALA A 65 -3.42 6.46 12.87
N ALA A 66 -3.31 5.75 11.74
CA ALA A 66 -2.39 4.63 11.59
C ALA A 66 -0.92 5.07 11.69
N VAL A 67 -0.57 6.22 11.10
CA VAL A 67 0.77 6.81 11.23
C VAL A 67 1.07 7.21 12.68
N ARG A 68 0.13 7.87 13.39
CA ARG A 68 0.30 8.24 14.80
C ARG A 68 0.40 7.05 15.75
N ALA A 69 -0.21 5.93 15.40
CA ALA A 69 -0.10 4.67 16.15
C ALA A 69 1.25 3.97 15.90
N GLU A 70 2.16 4.59 15.15
CA GLU A 70 3.51 4.09 14.84
C GLU A 70 3.49 2.66 14.26
N LEU A 71 2.45 2.34 13.47
CA LEU A 71 2.35 1.05 12.82
C LEU A 71 3.50 0.88 11.84
N ASN A 72 4.07 -0.32 11.82
CA ASN A 72 5.07 -0.66 10.82
C ASN A 72 4.45 -0.64 9.42
N GLU A 73 4.98 0.17 8.52
CA GLU A 73 4.51 0.34 7.13
C GLU A 73 2.99 0.56 7.00
N PRO A 74 2.40 1.62 7.60
CA PRO A 74 0.94 1.87 7.53
C PRO A 74 0.43 2.05 6.10
N ASN A 75 1.33 2.31 5.16
CA ASN A 75 1.07 2.45 3.73
C ASN A 75 1.19 1.14 2.93
N ALA A 76 1.51 0.02 3.59
CA ALA A 76 1.48 -1.28 2.94
C ALA A 76 0.04 -1.67 2.62
N MET A 77 -0.19 -2.12 1.39
CA MET A 77 -1.51 -2.53 0.92
C MET A 77 -1.44 -3.73 -0.01
N THR A 78 -2.44 -4.59 0.07
CA THR A 78 -2.65 -5.63 -0.93
C THR A 78 -3.22 -5.01 -2.20
N LEU A 79 -2.58 -5.27 -3.33
CA LEU A 79 -3.10 -4.98 -4.66
C LEU A 79 -3.56 -6.28 -5.31
N ALA A 80 -4.83 -6.39 -5.60
CA ALA A 80 -5.42 -7.46 -6.41
C ALA A 80 -5.63 -6.96 -7.84
N THR A 81 -5.23 -7.78 -8.80
CA THR A 81 -5.40 -7.57 -10.25
C THR A 81 -5.89 -8.88 -10.87
N SER A 82 -6.44 -8.84 -12.07
CA SER A 82 -6.85 -10.04 -12.78
C SER A 82 -6.47 -9.97 -14.26
N THR A 83 -6.35 -11.12 -14.86
CA THR A 83 -6.22 -11.27 -16.32
C THR A 83 -7.52 -10.85 -17.02
N ARG A 84 -7.50 -10.75 -18.35
CA ARG A 84 -8.69 -10.43 -19.15
C ARG A 84 -9.80 -11.47 -18.95
N ASP A 85 -9.44 -12.74 -18.76
CA ASP A 85 -10.36 -13.87 -18.49
C ASP A 85 -10.71 -14.02 -17.00
N GLY A 86 -10.39 -13.02 -16.15
CA GLY A 86 -10.84 -12.95 -14.77
C GLY A 86 -9.98 -13.70 -13.76
N LYS A 87 -8.86 -14.34 -14.13
CA LYS A 87 -7.99 -15.06 -13.17
C LYS A 87 -7.30 -14.06 -12.23
N PRO A 88 -7.57 -14.11 -10.90
CA PRO A 88 -7.04 -13.13 -9.95
C PRO A 88 -5.60 -13.41 -9.55
N SER A 89 -4.92 -12.38 -9.15
CA SER A 89 -3.64 -12.45 -8.45
C SER A 89 -3.49 -11.29 -7.47
N ALA A 90 -2.79 -11.52 -6.35
CA ALA A 90 -2.60 -10.49 -5.32
C ALA A 90 -1.14 -10.42 -4.87
N ARG A 91 -0.71 -9.26 -4.38
CA ARG A 91 0.62 -8.98 -3.80
C ARG A 91 0.59 -7.72 -2.96
N MET A 92 1.59 -7.57 -2.10
CA MET A 92 1.79 -6.32 -1.38
C MET A 92 2.43 -5.27 -2.30
N VAL A 93 1.97 -4.03 -2.19
CA VAL A 93 2.57 -2.82 -2.73
C VAL A 93 2.49 -1.70 -1.69
N LEU A 94 3.20 -0.59 -1.91
CA LEU A 94 3.15 0.55 -1.00
C LEU A 94 2.34 1.69 -1.62
N LEU A 95 1.38 2.22 -0.87
CA LEU A 95 0.72 3.49 -1.18
C LEU A 95 1.76 4.61 -1.11
N LYS A 96 1.89 5.38 -2.17
CA LYS A 96 2.89 6.46 -2.28
C LYS A 96 2.29 7.85 -2.42
N GLY A 97 1.00 7.92 -2.70
CA GLY A 97 0.23 9.16 -2.73
C GLY A 97 -1.25 8.88 -2.84
N PHE A 98 -2.05 9.83 -2.41
CA PHE A 98 -3.50 9.85 -2.64
C PHE A 98 -4.00 11.29 -2.65
N ASP A 99 -5.00 11.52 -3.46
CA ASP A 99 -5.73 12.77 -3.60
C ASP A 99 -7.18 12.46 -4.06
N GLU A 100 -7.94 13.47 -4.40
CA GLU A 100 -9.32 13.34 -4.88
C GLU A 100 -9.42 12.50 -6.17
N ARG A 101 -8.34 12.37 -6.92
CA ARG A 101 -8.25 11.55 -8.14
C ARG A 101 -8.02 10.07 -7.82
N GLY A 102 -7.57 9.71 -6.60
CA GLY A 102 -7.37 8.33 -6.18
C GLY A 102 -6.01 8.02 -5.56
N PHE A 103 -5.61 6.75 -5.64
CA PHE A 103 -4.52 6.14 -4.87
C PHE A 103 -3.37 5.73 -5.77
N VAL A 104 -2.13 6.14 -5.45
CA VAL A 104 -0.96 5.96 -6.32
C VAL A 104 0.01 4.94 -5.72
N PHE A 105 0.47 4.03 -6.57
CA PHE A 105 1.59 3.12 -6.30
C PHE A 105 2.52 3.06 -7.51
N TYR A 106 3.78 2.66 -7.28
CA TYR A 106 4.79 2.57 -8.34
C TYR A 106 5.29 1.13 -8.50
N THR A 107 5.51 0.72 -9.75
CA THR A 107 5.95 -0.64 -10.06
C THR A 107 6.61 -0.72 -11.43
N ASN A 108 7.07 -1.92 -11.79
CA ASN A 108 7.52 -2.24 -13.14
C ASN A 108 6.30 -2.58 -14.02
N TYR A 109 6.11 -1.87 -15.12
CA TYR A 109 4.99 -2.05 -16.06
C TYR A 109 5.00 -3.42 -16.75
N THR A 110 6.19 -4.02 -16.94
CA THR A 110 6.33 -5.36 -17.55
C THR A 110 6.21 -6.51 -16.54
N SER A 111 5.94 -6.22 -15.27
CA SER A 111 5.67 -7.24 -14.26
C SER A 111 4.33 -7.94 -14.51
N ARG A 112 4.07 -9.05 -13.80
CA ARG A 112 2.77 -9.75 -13.89
C ARG A 112 1.59 -8.80 -13.68
N LYS A 113 1.61 -8.01 -12.59
CA LYS A 113 0.56 -7.02 -12.31
C LYS A 113 0.45 -5.93 -13.38
N GLY A 114 1.58 -5.49 -13.94
CA GLY A 114 1.60 -4.49 -15.01
C GLY A 114 0.91 -5.00 -16.27
N ARG A 115 1.21 -6.23 -16.69
CA ARG A 115 0.55 -6.89 -17.84
C ARG A 115 -0.93 -7.14 -17.58
N GLU A 116 -1.30 -7.56 -16.35
CA GLU A 116 -2.71 -7.72 -15.97
C GLU A 116 -3.47 -6.40 -16.06
N LEU A 117 -2.90 -5.30 -15.54
CA LEU A 117 -3.51 -3.97 -15.58
C LEU A 117 -3.60 -3.38 -17.00
N GLU A 118 -2.71 -3.76 -17.90
CA GLU A 118 -2.78 -3.34 -19.31
C GLU A 118 -3.95 -4.03 -20.04
N GLN A 119 -4.23 -5.29 -19.71
CA GLN A 119 -5.30 -6.09 -20.30
C GLN A 119 -6.65 -5.87 -19.63
N ASN A 120 -6.65 -5.64 -18.33
CA ASN A 120 -7.82 -5.40 -17.49
C ASN A 120 -7.51 -4.28 -16.48
N PRO A 121 -7.85 -3.02 -16.82
CA PRO A 121 -7.49 -1.85 -16.02
C PRO A 121 -8.38 -1.67 -14.79
N HIS A 122 -8.62 -2.75 -14.03
CA HIS A 122 -9.37 -2.74 -12.78
C HIS A 122 -8.54 -3.37 -11.67
N ALA A 123 -8.62 -2.81 -10.48
CA ALA A 123 -7.92 -3.31 -9.32
C ALA A 123 -8.73 -3.15 -8.04
N ALA A 124 -8.39 -3.98 -7.05
CA ALA A 124 -8.78 -3.78 -5.67
C ALA A 124 -7.55 -3.55 -4.81
N LEU A 125 -7.66 -2.61 -3.86
CA LEU A 125 -6.67 -2.35 -2.82
C LEU A 125 -7.27 -2.70 -1.46
N VAL A 126 -6.46 -3.27 -0.57
CA VAL A 126 -6.85 -3.51 0.83
C VAL A 126 -5.72 -3.02 1.73
N LEU A 127 -6.06 -2.11 2.64
CA LEU A 127 -5.20 -1.73 3.78
C LEU A 127 -5.82 -2.36 5.04
N PHE A 128 -4.98 -2.97 5.88
CA PHE A 128 -5.42 -3.55 7.15
C PHE A 128 -4.47 -3.13 8.28
N TRP A 129 -5.02 -2.43 9.24
CA TRP A 129 -4.32 -1.96 10.44
C TRP A 129 -4.83 -2.72 11.65
N GLN A 130 -4.29 -3.92 11.84
CA GLN A 130 -4.74 -4.84 12.88
C GLN A 130 -4.81 -4.21 14.29
N PRO A 131 -3.80 -3.44 14.78
CA PRO A 131 -3.86 -2.85 16.10
C PRO A 131 -4.97 -1.82 16.29
N LEU A 132 -5.49 -1.26 15.18
CA LEU A 132 -6.64 -0.33 15.17
C LEU A 132 -7.93 -1.05 14.84
N GLU A 133 -7.89 -2.35 14.56
CA GLU A 133 -9.03 -3.13 14.04
C GLU A 133 -9.72 -2.45 12.86
N ARG A 134 -8.93 -1.89 11.92
CA ARG A 134 -9.42 -1.13 10.76
C ARG A 134 -8.98 -1.76 9.45
N GLN A 135 -9.94 -1.85 8.54
CA GLN A 135 -9.67 -2.24 7.15
C GLN A 135 -10.30 -1.21 6.20
N ILE A 136 -9.59 -0.93 5.10
CA ILE A 136 -10.13 -0.13 4.00
C ILE A 136 -10.00 -0.95 2.73
N ARG A 137 -11.09 -1.07 1.99
CA ARG A 137 -11.15 -1.71 0.68
C ARG A 137 -11.46 -0.64 -0.36
N ILE A 138 -10.74 -0.67 -1.46
CA ILE A 138 -10.89 0.30 -2.55
C ILE A 138 -10.96 -0.49 -3.84
N THR A 139 -11.98 -0.29 -4.65
CA THR A 139 -12.03 -0.81 -6.02
C THR A 139 -12.12 0.32 -7.01
N GLY A 140 -11.54 0.14 -8.18
CA GLY A 140 -11.59 1.19 -9.18
C GLY A 140 -10.84 0.87 -10.47
N ARG A 141 -10.95 1.80 -11.41
CA ARG A 141 -10.21 1.77 -12.67
C ARG A 141 -8.79 2.27 -12.46
N VAL A 142 -7.84 1.70 -13.18
CA VAL A 142 -6.42 2.03 -13.07
C VAL A 142 -5.93 2.71 -14.34
N THR A 143 -5.18 3.82 -14.16
CA THR A 143 -4.44 4.47 -15.24
C THR A 143 -2.97 4.64 -14.85
N LYS A 144 -2.07 4.78 -15.82
CA LYS A 144 -0.71 5.22 -15.55
C LYS A 144 -0.74 6.68 -15.11
N VAL A 145 0.11 7.05 -14.14
CA VAL A 145 0.38 8.47 -13.85
C VAL A 145 1.24 9.07 -14.95
N SER A 146 1.36 10.39 -14.98
CA SER A 146 2.18 11.06 -16.00
C SER A 146 3.66 10.65 -15.90
N PRO A 147 4.43 10.76 -17.01
CA PRO A 147 5.87 10.55 -16.98
C PRO A 147 6.55 11.44 -15.94
N GLU A 148 6.16 12.70 -15.84
CA GLU A 148 6.74 13.70 -14.93
C GLU A 148 6.50 13.30 -13.46
N GLU A 149 5.29 12.85 -13.11
CA GLU A 149 4.97 12.35 -11.77
C GLU A 149 5.81 11.09 -11.45
N SER A 150 6.02 10.22 -12.45
CA SER A 150 6.86 9.04 -12.32
C SER A 150 8.35 9.41 -12.15
N ASP A 151 8.85 10.40 -12.88
CA ASP A 151 10.23 10.87 -12.79
C ASP A 151 10.51 11.52 -11.43
N LEU A 152 9.63 12.40 -10.97
CA LEU A 152 9.73 13.04 -9.65
C LEU A 152 9.82 11.99 -8.54
N TYR A 153 8.94 10.99 -8.56
CA TYR A 153 8.97 9.94 -7.54
C TYR A 153 10.20 9.03 -7.71
N PHE A 154 10.63 8.69 -8.93
CA PHE A 154 11.80 7.86 -9.17
C PHE A 154 13.06 8.49 -8.54
N HIS A 155 13.30 9.78 -8.76
CA HIS A 155 14.48 10.49 -8.26
C HIS A 155 14.42 10.75 -6.74
N SER A 156 13.25 10.78 -6.13
CA SER A 156 13.10 10.85 -4.67
C SER A 156 13.47 9.56 -3.93
N ARG A 157 13.63 8.44 -4.66
CA ARG A 157 13.96 7.14 -4.07
C ARG A 157 15.44 7.03 -3.71
N PRO A 158 15.79 6.23 -2.68
CA PRO A 158 17.19 5.89 -2.39
C PRO A 158 17.88 5.30 -3.62
N LEU A 159 19.17 5.64 -3.82
CA LEU A 159 19.95 5.26 -5.01
C LEU A 159 19.91 3.75 -5.31
N GLY A 160 20.12 2.90 -4.29
CA GLY A 160 20.04 1.44 -4.46
C GLY A 160 18.68 0.97 -4.98
N SER A 161 17.58 1.65 -4.60
CA SER A 161 16.24 1.36 -5.12
C SER A 161 16.07 1.81 -6.58
N ARG A 162 16.73 2.90 -6.99
CA ARG A 162 16.76 3.35 -8.40
C ARG A 162 17.52 2.35 -9.27
N PHE A 163 18.70 1.92 -8.83
CA PHE A 163 19.49 0.88 -9.51
C PHE A 163 18.72 -0.43 -9.62
N SER A 164 18.09 -0.89 -8.53
CA SER A 164 17.30 -2.12 -8.53
C SER A 164 16.14 -2.06 -9.54
N ALA A 165 15.47 -0.92 -9.65
CA ALA A 165 14.39 -0.74 -10.64
C ALA A 165 14.91 -0.82 -12.08
N SER A 166 16.12 -0.31 -12.32
CA SER A 166 16.74 -0.29 -13.65
C SER A 166 17.18 -1.68 -14.14
N ILE A 167 17.62 -2.55 -13.24
CA ILE A 167 18.15 -3.88 -13.60
C ILE A 167 17.11 -5.00 -13.52
N SER A 168 16.00 -4.79 -12.81
CA SER A 168 15.01 -5.83 -12.53
C SER A 168 14.00 -5.97 -13.67
N LYS A 169 13.96 -7.12 -14.33
CA LYS A 169 12.80 -7.57 -15.12
C LYS A 169 11.81 -8.26 -14.17
N GLN A 170 11.06 -7.45 -13.39
CA GLN A 170 10.19 -7.96 -12.33
C GLN A 170 9.24 -9.04 -12.83
N SER A 171 9.09 -10.12 -12.06
CA SER A 171 8.28 -11.32 -12.37
C SER A 171 8.82 -12.21 -13.49
N SER A 172 10.04 -11.97 -14.00
CA SER A 172 10.67 -12.90 -14.93
C SER A 172 11.48 -13.98 -14.19
N ILE A 173 11.63 -15.14 -14.83
CA ILE A 173 12.50 -16.21 -14.34
C ILE A 173 13.96 -15.76 -14.49
N ILE A 174 14.76 -16.00 -13.48
CA ILE A 174 16.21 -15.76 -13.48
C ILE A 174 16.93 -17.03 -13.01
N ALA A 175 18.15 -17.26 -13.52
CA ALA A 175 18.93 -18.44 -13.16
C ALA A 175 19.37 -18.44 -11.69
N SER A 176 19.70 -17.27 -11.14
CA SER A 176 20.12 -17.14 -9.74
C SER A 176 20.11 -15.69 -9.28
N ARG A 177 20.19 -15.48 -7.96
CA ARG A 177 20.37 -14.13 -7.36
C ARG A 177 21.70 -13.49 -7.80
N ALA A 178 22.73 -14.28 -8.09
CA ALA A 178 24.02 -13.78 -8.55
C ALA A 178 23.91 -12.95 -9.83
N VAL A 179 23.00 -13.30 -10.73
CA VAL A 179 22.70 -12.52 -11.95
C VAL A 179 22.27 -11.09 -11.62
N LEU A 180 21.45 -10.90 -10.57
CA LEU A 180 21.03 -9.58 -10.14
C LEU A 180 22.18 -8.78 -9.52
N LEU A 181 23.02 -9.43 -8.70
CA LEU A 181 24.18 -8.79 -8.08
C LEU A 181 25.22 -8.34 -9.14
N GLN A 182 25.46 -9.15 -10.18
CA GLN A 182 26.32 -8.77 -11.30
C GLN A 182 25.75 -7.57 -12.07
N LYS A 183 24.44 -7.56 -12.34
CA LYS A 183 23.79 -6.41 -12.99
C LYS A 183 23.86 -5.16 -12.12
N LEU A 184 23.70 -5.30 -10.79
CA LEU A 184 23.82 -4.19 -9.85
C LEU A 184 25.22 -3.59 -9.92
N LYS A 185 26.28 -4.39 -9.83
CA LYS A 185 27.66 -3.93 -9.96
C LYS A 185 27.92 -3.19 -11.28
N LYS A 186 27.38 -3.71 -12.39
CA LYS A 186 27.52 -3.06 -13.70
C LYS A 186 26.82 -1.69 -13.77
N ILE A 187 25.63 -1.54 -13.21
CA ILE A 187 24.91 -0.26 -13.26
C ILE A 187 25.54 0.77 -12.31
N GLU A 188 26.07 0.35 -11.16
CA GLU A 188 26.83 1.22 -10.26
C GLU A 188 28.09 1.77 -10.95
N GLN A 189 28.82 0.94 -11.69
CA GLN A 189 29.97 1.38 -12.51
C GLN A 189 29.57 2.33 -13.62
N LYS A 190 28.40 2.13 -14.23
CA LYS A 190 27.89 2.99 -15.30
C LYS A 190 27.46 4.39 -14.81
N TYR A 191 27.00 4.47 -13.57
CA TYR A 191 26.53 5.73 -12.95
C TYR A 191 27.24 6.00 -11.63
N PRO A 192 28.54 6.31 -11.67
CA PRO A 192 29.35 6.49 -10.46
C PRO A 192 28.91 7.70 -9.62
N LEU A 193 28.31 8.71 -10.24
CA LEU A 193 27.74 9.89 -9.58
C LEU A 193 26.30 9.67 -9.10
N GLY A 194 25.73 8.48 -9.35
CA GLY A 194 24.50 8.07 -8.69
C GLY A 194 23.20 8.60 -9.26
N ASP A 195 23.13 9.01 -10.52
CA ASP A 195 21.89 9.51 -11.12
C ASP A 195 21.45 8.74 -12.38
N PRO A 196 20.96 7.48 -12.23
CA PRO A 196 20.42 6.74 -13.36
C PRO A 196 19.06 7.34 -13.79
N PRO A 197 18.79 7.43 -15.10
CA PRO A 197 17.48 7.84 -15.60
C PRO A 197 16.42 6.79 -15.22
N ARG A 198 15.16 7.24 -15.06
CA ARG A 198 14.06 6.32 -14.84
C ARG A 198 13.89 5.38 -16.05
N PRO A 199 13.87 4.07 -15.83
CA PRO A 199 13.60 3.12 -16.91
C PRO A 199 12.18 3.31 -17.48
N ILE A 200 12.02 3.24 -18.79
CA ILE A 200 10.72 3.37 -19.48
C ILE A 200 9.68 2.37 -18.99
N HIS A 201 10.14 1.20 -18.56
CA HIS A 201 9.27 0.11 -18.04
C HIS A 201 8.92 0.28 -16.56
N TRP A 202 9.26 1.38 -15.91
CA TRP A 202 8.98 1.63 -14.51
C TRP A 202 8.24 2.96 -14.32
N GLY A 203 7.21 2.98 -13.48
CA GLY A 203 6.46 4.19 -13.17
C GLY A 203 5.25 3.91 -12.29
N GLY A 204 4.38 4.89 -12.18
CA GLY A 204 3.23 4.88 -11.31
C GLY A 204 1.93 4.45 -11.98
N TYR A 205 1.07 3.88 -11.18
CA TYR A 205 -0.35 3.67 -11.47
C TYR A 205 -1.20 4.41 -10.44
N ARG A 206 -2.33 4.94 -10.90
CA ARG A 206 -3.37 5.53 -10.07
C ARG A 206 -4.63 4.68 -10.16
N VAL A 207 -5.15 4.25 -9.01
CA VAL A 207 -6.47 3.63 -8.88
C VAL A 207 -7.48 4.74 -8.65
N HIS A 208 -8.36 4.98 -9.62
CA HIS A 208 -9.50 5.91 -9.53
C HIS A 208 -10.64 5.16 -8.85
N PRO A 209 -11.00 5.48 -7.61
CA PRO A 209 -11.96 4.69 -6.88
C PRO A 209 -13.38 4.90 -7.41
N ASN A 210 -14.11 3.80 -7.59
CA ASN A 210 -15.56 3.80 -7.79
C ASN A 210 -16.31 3.30 -6.55
N GLU A 211 -15.60 2.59 -5.65
CA GLU A 211 -16.11 2.15 -4.36
C GLU A 211 -15.00 2.19 -3.32
N ILE A 212 -15.33 2.67 -2.11
CA ILE A 212 -14.45 2.62 -0.93
C ILE A 212 -15.27 2.12 0.25
N GLU A 213 -14.82 1.04 0.89
CA GLU A 213 -15.43 0.52 2.11
C GLU A 213 -14.49 0.72 3.30
N PHE A 214 -15.01 1.29 4.37
CA PHE A 214 -14.37 1.42 5.67
C PHE A 214 -14.98 0.40 6.62
N TRP A 215 -14.13 -0.46 7.18
CA TRP A 215 -14.51 -1.49 8.13
C TRP A 215 -13.81 -1.22 9.46
N GLN A 216 -14.59 -1.20 10.55
CA GLN A 216 -14.11 -1.08 11.92
C GLN A 216 -14.51 -2.35 12.70
N GLY A 217 -13.55 -2.96 13.39
CA GLY A 217 -13.81 -4.09 14.29
C GLY A 217 -14.79 -3.70 15.39
N GLY A 218 -15.70 -4.61 15.71
CA GLY A 218 -16.68 -4.46 16.78
C GLY A 218 -16.81 -5.74 17.60
N LYS A 219 -17.24 -5.61 18.86
CA LYS A 219 -17.51 -6.75 19.77
C LYS A 219 -18.53 -7.69 19.16
N PHE A 220 -18.44 -8.99 19.49
CA PHE A 220 -19.35 -10.01 19.01
C PHE A 220 -19.49 -10.13 17.49
N ARG A 221 -18.45 -9.68 16.76
CA ARG A 221 -18.43 -9.59 15.28
C ARG A 221 -19.46 -8.59 14.71
N LEU A 222 -20.05 -7.73 15.51
CA LEU A 222 -20.92 -6.65 15.05
C LEU A 222 -20.05 -5.50 14.55
N HIS A 223 -19.45 -5.70 13.37
CA HIS A 223 -18.51 -4.76 12.77
C HIS A 223 -19.25 -3.60 12.09
N ASP A 224 -18.70 -2.40 12.22
CA ASP A 224 -19.19 -1.25 11.45
C ASP A 224 -18.60 -1.26 10.06
N ARG A 225 -19.45 -1.14 9.04
CA ARG A 225 -19.04 -1.12 7.64
C ARG A 225 -19.77 0.00 6.91
N LEU A 226 -18.99 0.97 6.42
CA LEU A 226 -19.49 2.08 5.57
C LEU A 226 -18.94 1.91 4.17
N ARG A 227 -19.82 1.76 3.20
CA ARG A 227 -19.49 1.65 1.78
C ARG A 227 -19.89 2.90 1.04
N TYR A 228 -18.91 3.57 0.42
CA TYR A 228 -19.09 4.70 -0.47
C TYR A 228 -19.06 4.22 -1.91
N ARG A 229 -20.03 4.62 -2.72
CA ARG A 229 -20.10 4.35 -4.15
C ARG A 229 -20.17 5.65 -4.93
N LEU A 230 -19.28 5.80 -5.92
CA LEU A 230 -19.23 6.97 -6.79
C LEU A 230 -20.40 6.94 -7.78
N ARG A 231 -21.15 8.02 -7.85
CA ARG A 231 -22.23 8.23 -8.82
C ARG A 231 -21.68 8.80 -10.13
N ARG A 232 -22.49 8.78 -11.16
CA ARG A 232 -22.15 9.36 -12.48
C ARG A 232 -21.95 10.87 -12.44
N ASP A 233 -22.58 11.57 -11.52
CA ASP A 233 -22.46 13.01 -11.31
C ASP A 233 -21.23 13.40 -10.48
N GLY A 234 -20.39 12.43 -10.07
CA GLY A 234 -19.20 12.64 -9.25
C GLY A 234 -19.47 12.70 -7.75
N SER A 235 -20.71 12.63 -7.31
CA SER A 235 -21.06 12.55 -5.89
C SER A 235 -20.91 11.13 -5.32
N TRP A 236 -20.80 11.04 -4.00
CA TRP A 236 -20.71 9.75 -3.30
C TRP A 236 -22.03 9.42 -2.58
N THR A 237 -22.51 8.20 -2.77
CA THR A 237 -23.51 7.62 -1.88
C THR A 237 -22.82 6.82 -0.79
N VAL A 238 -23.43 6.74 0.38
CA VAL A 238 -22.95 5.92 1.48
C VAL A 238 -24.03 4.98 1.96
N ASP A 239 -23.64 3.70 2.14
CA ASP A 239 -24.48 2.67 2.71
C ASP A 239 -23.80 2.11 3.97
N ARG A 240 -24.57 1.71 4.97
CA ARG A 240 -24.09 0.84 6.05
C ARG A 240 -24.35 -0.61 5.65
N LEU A 241 -23.31 -1.43 5.71
CA LEU A 241 -23.41 -2.85 5.40
C LEU A 241 -23.56 -3.67 6.69
N SER A 242 -24.27 -4.78 6.59
CA SER A 242 -24.26 -5.82 7.63
C SER A 242 -22.86 -6.41 7.77
N PRO A 243 -22.43 -6.77 8.97
CA PRO A 243 -21.15 -7.44 9.22
C PRO A 243 -20.97 -8.75 8.46
#